data_9995ac679fe42769f8c8f6cdd346a6bf
#
_entry.id   9995ac679fe42769f8c8f6cdd346a6bf
#
_cell.length_a   1.000
_cell.length_b   1.000
_cell.length_c   1.000
_cell.angle_alpha   90.00
_cell.angle_beta   90.00
_cell.angle_gamma   90.00
#
_symmetry.space_group_name_H-M   'P 1'
#
loop_
_entity.id
_entity.type
_entity.pdbx_description
1 polymer ?
#
loop_
_entity_poly.entity_id
_entity_poly.type
_entity_poly.pdbx_seq_one_letter_code
_entity_poly.pdbx_strand_id
1 'polypeptide(L)'
;RLGLYAAGGSSSLFLANFPWLRKQISVVFDRDEHKQGRTVPGTDAVILPPQKIASSGIEKLLFLSDVIHDDVAPGLSVDCVNLARFLKAPIETENGKQKKT
;
A
#
# COMPACT_ATOMS: atom_id res chain seq x y z
N ARG A 1 5.10 9.04 10.11
CA ARG A 1 4.87 9.09 8.67
C ARG A 1 4.59 7.69 8.13
N LEU A 2 3.60 7.60 7.29
CA LEU A 2 3.22 6.34 6.68
C LEU A 2 3.55 6.34 5.20
N GLY A 3 4.04 5.20 4.71
CA GLY A 3 4.22 4.95 3.30
C GLY A 3 3.29 3.84 2.83
N LEU A 4 3.01 3.80 1.55
CA LEU A 4 2.21 2.77 0.93
C LEU A 4 2.99 2.14 -0.21
N TYR A 5 3.04 0.82 -0.26
CA TYR A 5 3.67 0.12 -1.37
C TYR A 5 2.61 -0.20 -2.41
N ALA A 6 2.78 0.36 -3.60
CA ALA A 6 1.78 0.23 -4.65
C ALA A 6 1.73 -1.16 -5.24
N ALA A 7 0.52 -1.58 -5.61
CA ALA A 7 0.29 -2.86 -6.27
C ALA A 7 -0.56 -2.57 -7.51
N GLY A 8 0.08 -2.17 -8.58
CA GLY A 8 -0.61 -1.79 -9.81
C GLY A 8 -1.45 -0.54 -9.62
N GLY A 9 -2.68 -0.55 -10.08
CA GLY A 9 -3.58 0.60 -9.98
C GLY A 9 -4.38 0.69 -8.70
N SER A 10 -4.21 -0.26 -7.78
CA SER A 10 -5.10 -0.34 -6.61
C SER A 10 -4.84 0.72 -5.56
N SER A 11 -3.65 1.34 -5.54
CA SER A 11 -3.36 2.35 -4.52
C SER A 11 -4.25 3.59 -4.63
N SER A 12 -4.51 4.06 -5.84
CA SER A 12 -5.39 5.22 -6.02
C SER A 12 -6.81 4.93 -5.54
N LEU A 13 -7.32 3.74 -5.89
CA LEU A 13 -8.66 3.34 -5.48
C LEU A 13 -8.74 3.16 -3.97
N PHE A 14 -7.72 2.54 -3.38
CA PHE A 14 -7.66 2.35 -1.95
C PHE A 14 -7.71 3.70 -1.22
N LEU A 15 -6.88 4.65 -1.64
CA LEU A 15 -6.81 5.95 -0.98
C LEU A 15 -8.09 6.76 -1.19
N ALA A 16 -8.76 6.59 -2.33
CA ALA A 16 -10.03 7.25 -2.57
C ALA A 16 -11.13 6.77 -1.61
N ASN A 17 -11.07 5.47 -1.22
CA ASN A 17 -12.06 4.88 -0.33
C ASN A 17 -11.77 5.10 1.15
N PHE A 18 -10.57 5.58 1.49
CA PHE A 18 -10.18 5.78 2.89
C PHE A 18 -9.58 7.18 3.07
N PRO A 19 -10.42 8.23 2.98
CA PRO A 19 -9.90 9.61 3.02
C PRO A 19 -9.13 9.96 4.28
N TRP A 20 -9.50 9.36 5.42
CA TRP A 20 -8.80 9.61 6.68
C TRP A 20 -7.39 9.06 6.66
N LEU A 21 -7.19 7.93 5.98
CA LEU A 21 -5.86 7.34 5.83
C LEU A 21 -5.05 8.08 4.77
N ARG A 22 -5.73 8.55 3.73
CA ARG A 22 -5.08 9.28 2.64
C ARG A 22 -4.26 10.47 3.16
N LYS A 23 -4.78 11.15 4.17
CA LYS A 23 -4.08 12.31 4.74
C LYS A 23 -2.80 11.93 5.46
N GLN A 24 -2.67 10.68 5.88
CA GLN A 24 -1.50 10.20 6.62
C GLN A 24 -0.45 9.58 5.73
N ILE A 25 -0.80 9.21 4.50
CA ILE A 25 0.15 8.65 3.55
C ILE A 25 0.89 9.79 2.89
N SER A 26 2.19 9.87 3.13
CA SER A 26 3.03 10.95 2.57
C SER A 26 3.81 10.51 1.35
N VAL A 27 3.97 9.21 1.14
CA VAL A 27 4.75 8.68 0.03
C VAL A 27 4.22 7.33 -0.38
N VAL A 28 4.26 7.07 -1.69
CA VAL A 28 3.90 5.78 -2.28
C VAL A 28 5.13 5.25 -3.01
N PHE A 29 5.46 3.98 -2.81
CA PHE A 29 6.59 3.35 -3.49
C PHE A 29 6.07 2.47 -4.61
N ASP A 30 6.67 2.61 -5.80
CA ASP A 30 6.26 1.88 -6.98
C ASP A 30 7.48 1.56 -7.83
N ARG A 31 7.55 0.35 -8.35
CA ARG A 31 8.63 -0.07 -9.24
C ARG A 31 8.51 0.54 -10.63
N ASP A 32 7.33 1.00 -11.00
CA ASP A 32 7.08 1.54 -12.33
C ASP A 32 7.76 2.89 -12.49
N GLU A 33 8.82 2.93 -13.28
CA GLU A 33 9.60 4.14 -13.50
C GLU A 33 8.77 5.27 -14.11
N HIS A 34 7.72 4.94 -14.85
CA HIS A 34 6.86 5.96 -15.46
C HIS A 34 6.01 6.70 -14.44
N LYS A 35 5.80 6.09 -13.28
CA LYS A 35 5.01 6.72 -12.21
C LYS A 35 5.88 7.48 -11.22
N GLN A 36 7.15 7.13 -11.13
CA GLN A 36 8.06 7.73 -10.14
C GLN A 36 8.23 9.23 -10.39
N GLY A 37 8.27 9.99 -9.31
CA GLY A 37 8.39 11.44 -9.37
C GLY A 37 7.07 12.18 -9.49
N ARG A 38 5.98 11.46 -9.69
CA ARG A 38 4.64 12.05 -9.78
C ARG A 38 3.93 11.95 -8.45
N THR A 39 2.80 12.61 -8.32
CA THR A 39 1.94 12.43 -7.15
C THR A 39 0.79 11.48 -7.49
N VAL A 40 0.26 10.82 -6.46
CA VAL A 40 -0.93 10.00 -6.62
C VAL A 40 -2.12 10.94 -6.83
N PRO A 41 -2.95 10.71 -7.87
CA PRO A 41 -4.07 11.61 -8.15
C PRO A 41 -4.95 11.85 -6.92
N GLY A 42 -5.28 13.11 -6.69
CA GLY A 42 -6.12 13.51 -5.57
C GLY A 42 -5.41 13.58 -4.23
N THR A 43 -4.09 13.43 -4.21
CA THR A 43 -3.30 13.45 -2.97
C THR A 43 -2.03 14.27 -3.16
N ASP A 44 -1.34 14.53 -2.05
CA ASP A 44 0.00 15.13 -2.08
C ASP A 44 1.10 14.08 -1.97
N ALA A 45 0.74 12.80 -1.96
CA ALA A 45 1.71 11.72 -1.83
C ALA A 45 2.55 11.58 -3.10
N VAL A 46 3.86 11.67 -2.94
CA VAL A 46 4.79 11.52 -4.06
C VAL A 46 5.08 10.04 -4.28
N ILE A 47 5.29 9.66 -5.54
CA ILE A 47 5.65 8.29 -5.90
C ILE A 47 7.16 8.19 -6.05
N LEU A 48 7.77 7.31 -5.28
CA LEU A 48 9.22 7.11 -5.25
C LEU A 48 9.57 5.67 -5.60
N PRO A 49 10.80 5.42 -6.07
CA PRO A 49 11.25 4.05 -6.30
C PRO A 49 11.45 3.33 -4.96
N PRO A 50 11.30 1.99 -4.94
CA PRO A 50 11.45 1.22 -3.71
C PRO A 50 12.82 1.38 -3.04
N GLN A 51 13.85 1.71 -3.79
CA GLN A 51 15.20 1.93 -3.25
C GLN A 51 15.24 3.10 -2.25
N LYS A 52 14.24 3.97 -2.27
CA LYS A 52 14.17 5.12 -1.38
C LYS A 52 13.47 4.83 -0.06
N ILE A 53 12.99 3.60 0.15
CA ILE A 53 12.25 3.27 1.38
C ILE A 53 13.07 3.60 2.62
N ALA A 54 14.30 3.13 2.68
CA ALA A 54 15.13 3.29 3.88
C ALA A 54 15.45 4.76 4.20
N SER A 55 15.53 5.61 3.18
CA SER A 55 15.89 7.02 3.37
C SER A 55 14.67 7.94 3.45
N SER A 56 13.46 7.42 3.32
CA SER A 56 12.25 8.24 3.22
C SER A 56 11.76 8.79 4.56
N GLY A 57 12.22 8.22 5.66
CA GLY A 57 11.79 8.65 6.99
C GLY A 57 10.43 8.14 7.42
N ILE A 58 9.88 7.17 6.70
CA ILE A 58 8.60 6.56 7.11
C ILE A 58 8.81 5.64 8.30
N GLU A 59 7.81 5.54 9.14
CA GLU A 59 7.82 4.66 10.31
C GLU A 59 7.18 3.32 10.02
N LYS A 60 6.16 3.32 9.16
CA LYS A 60 5.45 2.11 8.76
C LYS A 60 5.21 2.13 7.26
N LEU A 61 5.28 0.95 6.68
CA LEU A 61 5.01 0.75 5.25
C LEU A 61 3.83 -0.21 5.11
N LEU A 62 2.78 0.27 4.45
CA LEU A 62 1.55 -0.48 4.27
C LEU A 62 1.55 -1.20 2.93
N PHE A 63 1.08 -2.44 2.92
CA PHE A 63 0.99 -3.24 1.71
C PHE A 63 -0.47 -3.62 1.45
N LEU A 64 -0.88 -3.58 0.20
CA LEU A 64 -2.24 -3.93 -0.23
C LEU A 64 -2.31 -5.32 -0.88
N SER A 65 -1.17 -6.00 -1.01
CA SER A 65 -1.10 -7.33 -1.64
C SER A 65 -0.31 -8.27 -0.76
N ASP A 66 -0.89 -9.45 -0.46
CA ASP A 66 -0.21 -10.50 0.27
C ASP A 66 1.09 -10.93 -0.42
N VAL A 67 0.99 -11.12 -1.73
CA VAL A 67 2.13 -11.62 -2.53
C VAL A 67 3.28 -10.63 -2.49
N ILE A 68 2.98 -9.36 -2.68
CA ILE A 68 4.02 -8.31 -2.67
C ILE A 68 4.59 -8.14 -1.27
N HIS A 69 3.74 -8.16 -0.24
CA HIS A 69 4.21 -8.07 1.14
C HIS A 69 5.20 -9.20 1.44
N ASP A 70 4.84 -10.43 1.11
CA ASP A 70 5.67 -11.59 1.44
C ASP A 70 6.99 -11.60 0.66
N ASP A 71 7.00 -10.98 -0.51
CA ASP A 71 8.20 -10.89 -1.35
C ASP A 71 9.13 -9.77 -0.90
N VAL A 72 8.58 -8.62 -0.53
CA VAL A 72 9.34 -7.39 -0.31
C VAL A 72 9.67 -7.15 1.17
N ALA A 73 8.71 -7.37 2.06
CA ALA A 73 8.87 -7.02 3.47
C ALA A 73 10.07 -7.66 4.17
N PRO A 74 10.42 -8.95 3.89
CA PRO A 74 11.55 -9.57 4.57
C PRO A 74 12.89 -8.86 4.37
N GLY A 75 13.03 -8.14 3.26
CA GLY A 75 14.27 -7.43 2.97
C GLY A 75 14.34 -6.02 3.55
N LEU A 76 13.30 -5.59 4.28
CA LEU A 76 13.20 -4.22 4.77
C LEU A 76 13.35 -4.17 6.28
N SER A 77 13.95 -3.08 6.77
CA SER A 77 14.07 -2.83 8.21
C SER A 77 12.92 -2.00 8.75
N VAL A 78 12.12 -1.39 7.89
CA VAL A 78 10.96 -0.60 8.30
C VAL A 78 9.83 -1.55 8.73
N ASP A 79 8.99 -1.09 9.66
CA ASP A 79 7.83 -1.84 10.11
C ASP A 79 6.82 -1.97 8.98
N CYS A 80 6.52 -3.20 8.56
CA CYS A 80 5.63 -3.49 7.44
C CYS A 80 4.29 -4.02 7.93
N VAL A 81 3.22 -3.49 7.36
CA VAL A 81 1.85 -3.90 7.71
C VAL A 81 1.16 -4.42 6.46
N ASN A 82 0.65 -5.64 6.55
CA ASN A 82 -0.06 -6.27 5.44
C ASN A 82 -1.56 -6.02 5.58
N LEU A 83 -2.03 -4.95 4.94
CA LEU A 83 -3.45 -4.59 5.00
C LEU A 83 -4.33 -5.57 4.22
N ALA A 84 -3.76 -6.29 3.27
CA ALA A 84 -4.53 -7.23 2.47
C ALA A 84 -5.21 -8.29 3.34
N ARG A 85 -4.54 -8.74 4.40
CA ARG A 85 -5.10 -9.73 5.30
C ARG A 85 -6.31 -9.22 6.07
N PHE A 86 -6.26 -7.96 6.47
CA PHE A 86 -7.39 -7.33 7.16
C PHE A 86 -8.57 -7.11 6.24
N LEU A 87 -8.29 -6.71 4.99
CA LEU A 87 -9.34 -6.38 4.03
C LEU A 87 -10.01 -7.62 3.45
N LYS A 88 -9.24 -8.69 3.26
CA LYS A 88 -9.77 -9.92 2.69
C LYS A 88 -10.67 -10.70 3.63
N ALA A 89 -10.30 -10.74 4.91
CA ALA A 89 -11.00 -11.59 5.86
C ALA A 89 -12.51 -11.33 5.91
N PRO A 90 -12.98 -10.07 6.07
CA PRO A 90 -14.42 -9.80 6.07
C PRO A 90 -15.09 -10.14 4.73
N ILE A 91 -14.41 -9.84 3.63
CA ILE A 91 -14.94 -10.10 2.30
C ILE A 91 -15.10 -11.59 2.05
N GLU A 92 -14.10 -12.36 2.42
CA GLU A 92 -14.13 -13.82 2.25
C GLU A 92 -15.23 -14.45 3.10
N THR A 93 -15.45 -13.91 4.28
CA THR A 93 -16.51 -14.39 5.16
C THR A 93 -17.89 -14.19 4.54
N GLU A 94 -18.10 -13.09 3.88
CA GLU A 94 -19.38 -12.77 3.26
C GLU A 94 -19.66 -13.64 2.05
N ASN A 95 -18.64 -14.00 1.33
CA ASN A 95 -18.79 -14.70 0.06
C ASN A 95 -18.71 -16.20 0.19
N GLY A 96 -18.12 -16.67 1.14
CA GLY A 96 -17.88 -18.11 1.29
C GLY A 96 -19.15 -18.88 1.67
N LYS A 97 -19.13 -18.14 1.23
CA LYS A 97 -19.51 -18.62 1.43
C LYS A 97 -20.20 -18.71 1.22
N GLN A 98 -19.98 -18.06 1.12
CA GLN A 98 -20.18 -18.05 0.94
C GLN A 98 -20.57 -18.39 0.73
N LYS A 99 -20.64 -18.53 0.68
CA LYS A 99 -20.65 -18.84 0.52
C LYS A 99 -21.02 -19.22 0.63
N LYS A 100 -21.29 -19.18 0.76
CA LYS A 100 -21.39 -19.34 0.94
C LYS A 100 -21.70 -19.46 1.05
N THR A 101 -22.08 -19.23 1.01
CA THR A 101 -22.06 -19.18 1.28
C THR A 101 -21.93 -19.31 1.27
#